data_686f7eff01c242d7e64a868737a9b738
#
_entry.id   686f7eff01c242d7e64a868737a9b738
#
_cell.length_a   1.000
_cell.length_b   1.000
_cell.length_c   1.000
_cell.angle_alpha   90.00
_cell.angle_beta   90.00
_cell.angle_gamma   90.00
#
_symmetry.space_group_name_H-M   'P 1'
#
loop_
_entity.id
_entity.type
_entity.pdbx_description
1 polymer ?
#
loop_
_entity_poly.entity_id
_entity_poly.type
_entity_poly.pdbx_seq_one_letter_code
_entity_poly.pdbx_strand_id
1 'polypeptide(L)'
;NVNPEFAEPQISAKYDVTAKPQVFITIKGPDSKSVAEYVSQNRDNLLYVLEKAERDRDVNYSKQYTSVPLRNLIWQTFKIDLPVAEDFMLRTKSEDMVWISQEFPTASQGFFIYKYPYEGSESLSAQALMKARNRFAQRIPGPAEGSYMITVDKIADESGESYIPFEPEYRT
;
A
#
# COMPACT_ATOMS: atom_id res chain seq x y z
N ASN A 1 29.89 2.02 0.42
CA ASN A 1 31.25 1.83 0.85
C ASN A 1 32.19 1.91 -0.36
N VAL A 2 33.26 2.68 -0.26
CA VAL A 2 34.21 2.92 -1.35
C VAL A 2 35.56 2.30 -0.97
N ASN A 3 36.09 1.46 -1.84
CA ASN A 3 37.39 0.85 -1.68
C ASN A 3 38.01 0.61 -3.07
N PRO A 4 39.17 1.19 -3.39
CA PRO A 4 39.85 1.04 -4.69
C PRO A 4 40.22 -0.39 -5.09
N GLU A 5 40.18 -1.34 -4.14
CA GLU A 5 40.41 -2.75 -4.42
C GLU A 5 39.27 -3.42 -5.22
N PHE A 6 38.08 -2.80 -5.27
CA PHE A 6 36.99 -3.29 -6.11
C PHE A 6 37.18 -2.81 -7.55
N ALA A 7 37.17 -3.75 -8.48
CA ALA A 7 37.27 -3.43 -9.92
C ALA A 7 35.93 -2.81 -10.42
N GLU A 8 34.79 -3.25 -9.89
CA GLU A 8 33.45 -2.85 -10.29
C GLU A 8 32.54 -2.70 -9.08
N PRO A 9 31.47 -1.89 -9.18
CA PRO A 9 30.46 -1.82 -8.14
C PRO A 9 29.74 -3.15 -7.93
N GLN A 10 29.49 -3.50 -6.69
CA GLN A 10 28.81 -4.73 -6.27
C GLN A 10 27.71 -4.42 -5.28
N ILE A 11 26.60 -5.14 -5.38
CA ILE A 11 25.50 -5.09 -4.44
C ILE A 11 25.31 -6.44 -3.76
N SER A 12 25.01 -6.42 -2.48
CA SER A 12 24.56 -7.58 -1.72
C SER A 12 23.42 -7.22 -0.79
N ALA A 13 22.41 -8.09 -0.70
CA ALA A 13 21.35 -8.00 0.28
C ALA A 13 21.49 -9.13 1.29
N LYS A 14 21.36 -8.81 2.58
CA LYS A 14 21.29 -9.79 3.68
C LYS A 14 20.02 -9.52 4.46
N TYR A 15 19.44 -10.57 4.98
CA TYR A 15 18.21 -10.48 5.77
C TYR A 15 18.51 -10.85 7.21
N ASP A 16 17.81 -10.21 8.15
CA ASP A 16 17.83 -10.53 9.59
C ASP A 16 19.25 -10.53 10.20
N VAL A 17 20.07 -9.53 9.88
CA VAL A 17 21.48 -9.47 10.32
C VAL A 17 21.61 -9.06 11.79
N THR A 18 20.95 -7.96 12.18
CA THR A 18 21.03 -7.38 13.53
C THR A 18 19.66 -7.23 14.19
N ALA A 19 18.61 -7.22 13.40
CA ALA A 19 17.22 -7.16 13.83
C ALA A 19 16.36 -8.09 12.96
N LYS A 20 15.15 -8.42 13.41
CA LYS A 20 14.23 -9.29 12.70
C LYS A 20 12.79 -8.74 12.79
N PRO A 21 12.12 -8.49 11.68
CA PRO A 21 12.59 -8.60 10.28
C PRO A 21 13.47 -7.41 9.87
N GLN A 22 14.48 -7.66 9.01
CA GLN A 22 15.38 -6.62 8.50
C GLN A 22 15.88 -6.99 7.10
N VAL A 23 16.01 -6.01 6.20
CA VAL A 23 16.84 -6.10 5.01
C VAL A 23 18.04 -5.16 5.16
N PHE A 24 19.22 -5.66 4.90
CA PHE A 24 20.47 -4.92 4.95
C PHE A 24 21.13 -4.97 3.57
N ILE A 25 21.14 -3.83 2.86
CA ILE A 25 21.73 -3.70 1.53
C ILE A 25 23.09 -3.05 1.66
N THR A 26 24.09 -3.72 1.12
CA THR A 26 25.46 -3.20 1.04
C THR A 26 25.82 -2.98 -0.41
N ILE A 27 26.26 -1.77 -0.75
CA ILE A 27 26.81 -1.41 -2.06
C ILE A 27 28.29 -1.04 -1.86
N LYS A 28 29.15 -1.66 -2.62
CA LYS A 28 30.60 -1.44 -2.59
C LYS A 28 31.09 -1.09 -3.99
N GLY A 29 32.11 -0.28 -4.10
CA GLY A 29 32.72 0.06 -5.40
C GLY A 29 34.04 0.78 -5.25
N PRO A 30 34.79 0.98 -6.37
CA PRO A 30 36.13 1.54 -6.38
C PRO A 30 36.17 3.02 -5.99
N ASP A 31 35.12 3.78 -6.35
CA ASP A 31 35.01 5.22 -6.10
C ASP A 31 33.54 5.64 -5.92
N SER A 32 33.34 6.86 -5.43
CA SER A 32 31.99 7.40 -5.15
C SER A 32 31.16 7.60 -6.41
N LYS A 33 31.80 7.92 -7.55
CA LYS A 33 31.09 8.19 -8.80
C LYS A 33 30.51 6.89 -9.37
N SER A 34 31.33 5.84 -9.47
CA SER A 34 30.87 4.53 -9.95
C SER A 34 29.79 3.93 -9.05
N VAL A 35 29.87 4.10 -7.73
CA VAL A 35 28.80 3.70 -6.80
C VAL A 35 27.51 4.48 -7.04
N ALA A 36 27.57 5.80 -7.24
CA ALA A 36 26.41 6.62 -7.52
C ALA A 36 25.75 6.27 -8.87
N GLU A 37 26.54 6.06 -9.91
CA GLU A 37 26.05 5.61 -11.21
C GLU A 37 25.40 4.24 -11.12
N TYR A 38 26.00 3.31 -10.40
CA TYR A 38 25.45 1.97 -10.18
C TYR A 38 24.11 2.01 -9.44
N VAL A 39 23.98 2.82 -8.39
CA VAL A 39 22.73 3.02 -7.67
C VAL A 39 21.64 3.58 -8.58
N SER A 40 21.99 4.58 -9.40
CA SER A 40 21.06 5.19 -10.36
C SER A 40 20.56 4.17 -11.39
N GLN A 41 21.46 3.38 -11.94
CA GLN A 41 21.12 2.34 -12.94
C GLN A 41 20.29 1.19 -12.35
N ASN A 42 20.47 0.89 -11.08
CA ASN A 42 19.76 -0.19 -10.39
C ASN A 42 18.64 0.31 -9.46
N ARG A 43 18.20 1.55 -9.62
CA ARG A 43 17.22 2.22 -8.76
C ARG A 43 15.95 1.38 -8.57
N ASP A 44 15.36 0.90 -9.64
CA ASP A 44 14.09 0.19 -9.60
C ASP A 44 14.21 -1.18 -8.91
N ASN A 45 15.31 -1.87 -9.13
CA ASN A 45 15.61 -3.12 -8.42
C ASN A 45 15.81 -2.88 -6.91
N LEU A 46 16.52 -1.81 -6.54
CA LEU A 46 16.72 -1.43 -5.13
C LEU A 46 15.41 -1.08 -4.47
N LEU A 47 14.57 -0.25 -5.11
CA LEU A 47 13.25 0.09 -4.62
C LEU A 47 12.38 -1.15 -4.46
N TYR A 48 12.34 -2.03 -5.46
CA TYR A 48 11.59 -3.29 -5.38
C TYR A 48 11.98 -4.14 -4.16
N VAL A 49 13.28 -4.29 -3.89
CA VAL A 49 13.77 -5.08 -2.74
C VAL A 49 13.34 -4.44 -1.42
N LEU A 50 13.45 -3.12 -1.29
CA LEU A 50 13.06 -2.37 -0.10
C LEU A 50 11.54 -2.43 0.12
N GLU A 51 10.76 -2.11 -0.90
CA GLU A 51 9.30 -2.16 -0.83
C GLU A 51 8.77 -3.57 -0.56
N LYS A 52 9.41 -4.60 -1.16
CA LYS A 52 9.06 -5.98 -0.86
C LYS A 52 9.30 -6.31 0.62
N ALA A 53 10.42 -5.88 1.17
CA ALA A 53 10.73 -6.12 2.59
C ALA A 53 9.72 -5.42 3.52
N GLU A 54 9.29 -4.19 3.19
CA GLU A 54 8.23 -3.49 3.93
C GLU A 54 6.89 -4.23 3.83
N ARG A 55 6.45 -4.57 2.63
CA ARG A 55 5.20 -5.34 2.44
C ARG A 55 5.21 -6.68 3.18
N ASP A 56 6.32 -7.42 3.11
CA ASP A 56 6.44 -8.70 3.81
C ASP A 56 6.36 -8.50 5.35
N ARG A 57 6.91 -7.39 5.86
CA ARG A 57 6.82 -7.02 7.28
C ARG A 57 5.37 -6.75 7.69
N ASP A 58 4.65 -5.92 6.92
CA ASP A 58 3.26 -5.56 7.21
C ASP A 58 2.34 -6.80 7.15
N VAL A 59 2.54 -7.66 6.15
CA VAL A 59 1.80 -8.93 6.03
C VAL A 59 2.08 -9.85 7.21
N ASN A 60 3.34 -9.99 7.63
CA ASN A 60 3.70 -10.82 8.76
C ASN A 60 3.17 -10.26 10.08
N TYR A 61 3.23 -8.94 10.27
CA TYR A 61 2.63 -8.26 11.41
C TYR A 61 1.12 -8.51 11.47
N SER A 62 0.40 -8.28 10.38
CA SER A 62 -1.03 -8.50 10.29
C SER A 62 -1.43 -9.96 10.55
N LYS A 63 -0.61 -10.93 10.13
CA LYS A 63 -0.82 -12.35 10.43
C LYS A 63 -0.59 -12.69 11.91
N GLN A 64 0.45 -12.12 12.50
CA GLN A 64 0.83 -12.37 13.89
C GLN A 64 -0.14 -11.73 14.88
N TYR A 65 -0.60 -10.52 14.59
CA TYR A 65 -1.48 -9.71 15.45
C TYR A 65 -2.86 -9.53 14.81
N THR A 66 -3.41 -10.62 14.29
CA THR A 66 -4.71 -10.60 13.60
C THR A 66 -5.86 -10.36 14.56
N SER A 67 -6.69 -9.37 14.27
CA SER A 67 -7.99 -9.18 14.90
C SER A 67 -8.95 -10.29 14.47
N VAL A 68 -9.17 -11.27 15.34
CA VAL A 68 -10.10 -12.38 15.08
C VAL A 68 -11.52 -11.88 14.75
N PRO A 69 -12.09 -10.87 15.46
CA PRO A 69 -13.40 -10.34 15.10
C PRO A 69 -13.48 -9.75 13.69
N LEU A 70 -12.48 -8.95 13.28
CA LEU A 70 -12.46 -8.36 11.93
C LEU A 70 -12.29 -9.41 10.84
N ARG A 71 -11.38 -10.36 11.03
CA ARG A 71 -11.17 -11.48 10.10
C ARG A 71 -12.45 -12.30 9.92
N ASN A 72 -13.14 -12.63 11.00
CA ASN A 72 -14.41 -13.36 10.97
C ASN A 72 -15.52 -12.55 10.26
N LEU A 73 -15.61 -11.25 10.53
CA LEU A 73 -16.58 -10.36 9.87
C LEU A 73 -16.35 -10.33 8.35
N ILE A 74 -15.10 -10.16 7.91
CA ILE A 74 -14.74 -10.15 6.48
C ILE A 74 -15.07 -11.48 5.84
N TRP A 75 -14.72 -12.60 6.50
CA TRP A 75 -15.07 -13.93 6.02
C TRP A 75 -16.58 -14.14 5.89
N GLN A 76 -17.35 -13.75 6.88
CA GLN A 76 -18.82 -13.89 6.85
C GLN A 76 -19.45 -13.06 5.73
N THR A 77 -18.95 -11.84 5.49
CA THR A 77 -19.53 -10.90 4.52
C THR A 77 -19.10 -11.19 3.09
N PHE A 78 -17.80 -11.48 2.88
CA PHE A 78 -17.19 -11.53 1.55
C PHE A 78 -16.63 -12.89 1.17
N LYS A 79 -16.52 -13.85 2.11
CA LYS A 79 -15.86 -15.15 1.93
C LYS A 79 -14.35 -15.03 1.60
N ILE A 80 -13.73 -13.94 2.06
CA ILE A 80 -12.30 -13.66 1.90
C ILE A 80 -11.62 -13.87 3.25
N ASP A 81 -10.54 -14.63 3.28
CA ASP A 81 -9.69 -14.76 4.46
C ASP A 81 -8.59 -13.68 4.42
N LEU A 82 -8.84 -12.57 5.14
CA LEU A 82 -7.95 -11.44 5.21
C LEU A 82 -7.52 -11.18 6.66
N PRO A 83 -6.25 -11.45 6.99
CA PRO A 83 -5.67 -11.02 8.27
C PRO A 83 -5.63 -9.48 8.33
N VAL A 84 -6.28 -8.92 9.34
CA VAL A 84 -6.26 -7.47 9.65
C VAL A 84 -5.66 -7.32 11.03
N ALA A 85 -4.69 -6.44 11.18
CA ALA A 85 -4.03 -6.20 12.45
C ALA A 85 -5.03 -5.68 13.52
N GLU A 86 -4.78 -6.01 14.79
CA GLU A 86 -5.70 -5.72 15.90
C GLU A 86 -5.80 -4.23 16.26
N ASP A 87 -4.89 -3.40 15.78
CA ASP A 87 -4.90 -1.95 15.91
C ASP A 87 -5.86 -1.25 14.93
N PHE A 88 -6.42 -1.99 13.96
CA PHE A 88 -7.50 -1.53 13.11
C PHE A 88 -8.87 -1.70 13.78
N MET A 89 -9.77 -0.77 13.54
CA MET A 89 -11.12 -0.76 14.09
C MET A 89 -12.18 -0.73 13.00
N LEU A 90 -13.27 -1.48 13.23
CA LEU A 90 -14.46 -1.40 12.40
C LEU A 90 -15.12 -0.04 12.58
N ARG A 91 -15.34 0.67 11.48
CA ARG A 91 -16.03 1.97 11.46
C ARG A 91 -17.46 1.86 10.96
N THR A 92 -17.64 1.15 9.85
CA THR A 92 -18.97 0.97 9.25
C THR A 92 -19.05 -0.40 8.61
N LYS A 93 -20.24 -1.01 8.67
CA LYS A 93 -20.56 -2.24 7.95
C LYS A 93 -21.96 -2.20 7.35
N SER A 94 -22.09 -2.87 6.22
CA SER A 94 -23.37 -3.21 5.58
C SER A 94 -23.26 -4.62 4.97
N GLU A 95 -24.29 -5.08 4.28
CA GLU A 95 -24.27 -6.39 3.61
C GLU A 95 -23.23 -6.47 2.48
N ASP A 96 -22.86 -5.34 1.91
CA ASP A 96 -22.02 -5.21 0.72
C ASP A 96 -20.75 -4.39 0.93
N MET A 97 -20.54 -3.84 2.14
CA MET A 97 -19.38 -2.99 2.44
C MET A 97 -18.95 -3.09 3.91
N VAL A 98 -17.64 -3.07 4.12
CA VAL A 98 -16.98 -2.92 5.42
C VAL A 98 -15.91 -1.84 5.30
N TRP A 99 -15.94 -0.83 6.19
CA TRP A 99 -14.92 0.20 6.34
C TRP A 99 -14.17 0.00 7.65
N ILE A 100 -12.85 -0.04 7.57
CA ILE A 100 -11.92 -0.33 8.67
C ILE A 100 -10.81 0.71 8.64
N SER A 101 -10.50 1.32 9.78
CA SER A 101 -9.40 2.29 9.88
C SER A 101 -8.61 2.16 11.18
N GLN A 102 -7.39 2.67 11.11
CA GLN A 102 -6.47 2.90 12.23
C GLN A 102 -6.20 4.40 12.31
N GLU A 103 -6.30 4.96 13.50
CA GLU A 103 -6.09 6.39 13.75
C GLU A 103 -4.72 6.63 14.35
N PHE A 104 -4.00 7.59 13.80
CA PHE A 104 -2.75 8.11 14.33
C PHE A 104 -2.95 9.59 14.73
N PRO A 105 -2.11 10.16 15.58
CA PRO A 105 -2.27 11.56 16.02
C PRO A 105 -2.30 12.60 14.89
N THR A 106 -1.66 12.30 13.76
CA THR A 106 -1.51 13.24 12.63
C THR A 106 -2.09 12.73 11.32
N ALA A 107 -2.55 11.48 11.28
CA ALA A 107 -3.06 10.85 10.06
C ALA A 107 -4.03 9.72 10.40
N SER A 108 -4.87 9.36 9.44
CA SER A 108 -5.70 8.16 9.51
C SER A 108 -5.36 7.26 8.33
N GLN A 109 -5.25 5.97 8.58
CA GLN A 109 -5.06 4.98 7.55
C GLN A 109 -6.22 4.00 7.56
N GLY A 110 -6.77 3.69 6.40
CA GLY A 110 -7.88 2.74 6.36
C GLY A 110 -8.12 2.19 4.96
N PHE A 111 -8.94 1.17 4.93
CA PHE A 111 -9.39 0.55 3.69
C PHE A 111 -10.84 0.11 3.82
N PHE A 112 -11.53 0.02 2.71
CA PHE A 112 -12.85 -0.58 2.66
C PHE A 112 -12.92 -1.70 1.63
N ILE A 113 -13.68 -2.72 1.98
CA ILE A 113 -13.97 -3.87 1.12
C ILE A 113 -15.43 -3.75 0.73
N TYR A 114 -15.71 -3.91 -0.56
CA TYR A 114 -17.07 -3.88 -1.07
C TYR A 114 -17.27 -4.91 -2.18
N LYS A 115 -18.51 -5.32 -2.37
CA LYS A 115 -18.93 -6.21 -3.44
C LYS A 115 -20.07 -5.58 -4.25
N TYR A 116 -20.08 -5.85 -5.53
CA TYR A 116 -21.16 -5.48 -6.44
C TYR A 116 -21.32 -6.54 -7.52
N PRO A 117 -22.49 -6.61 -8.20
CA PRO A 117 -22.73 -7.60 -9.25
C PRO A 117 -21.71 -7.47 -10.39
N TYR A 118 -21.24 -8.62 -10.86
CA TYR A 118 -20.45 -8.71 -12.10
C TYR A 118 -21.39 -8.85 -13.29
N GLU A 119 -21.39 -7.86 -14.19
CA GLU A 119 -22.28 -7.79 -15.36
C GLU A 119 -21.48 -7.92 -16.68
N GLY A 120 -20.34 -8.57 -16.65
CA GLY A 120 -19.44 -8.73 -17.78
C GLY A 120 -18.15 -7.94 -17.64
N SER A 121 -17.22 -8.06 -18.60
CA SER A 121 -15.86 -7.47 -18.55
C SER A 121 -15.87 -5.96 -18.36
N GLU A 122 -16.85 -5.25 -18.88
CA GLU A 122 -17.00 -3.80 -18.70
C GLU A 122 -17.16 -3.38 -17.22
N SER A 123 -17.68 -4.27 -16.35
CA SER A 123 -17.77 -4.03 -14.91
C SER A 123 -16.41 -3.90 -14.24
N LEU A 124 -15.35 -4.37 -14.89
CA LEU A 124 -13.96 -4.33 -14.42
C LEU A 124 -13.12 -3.26 -15.14
N SER A 125 -13.73 -2.45 -16.01
CA SER A 125 -13.02 -1.32 -16.59
C SER A 125 -12.62 -0.31 -15.52
N ALA A 126 -11.53 0.44 -15.75
CA ALA A 126 -11.05 1.48 -14.82
C ALA A 126 -12.16 2.45 -14.40
N GLN A 127 -12.96 2.86 -15.38
CA GLN A 127 -14.08 3.78 -15.17
C GLN A 127 -15.19 3.13 -14.29
N ALA A 128 -15.55 1.88 -14.54
CA ALA A 128 -16.57 1.17 -13.76
C ALA A 128 -16.12 0.95 -12.32
N LEU A 129 -14.87 0.55 -12.13
CA LEU A 129 -14.26 0.37 -10.80
C LEU A 129 -14.20 1.67 -10.02
N MET A 130 -13.80 2.79 -10.67
CA MET A 130 -13.77 4.10 -10.03
C MET A 130 -15.18 4.56 -9.64
N LYS A 131 -16.17 4.37 -10.53
CA LYS A 131 -17.58 4.67 -10.23
C LYS A 131 -18.13 3.84 -9.08
N ALA A 132 -17.82 2.54 -9.05
CA ALA A 132 -18.19 1.67 -7.94
C ALA A 132 -17.53 2.13 -6.64
N ARG A 133 -16.21 2.37 -6.65
CA ARG A 133 -15.48 2.90 -5.49
C ARG A 133 -16.12 4.17 -4.93
N ASN A 134 -16.39 5.15 -5.79
CA ASN A 134 -17.00 6.42 -5.36
C ASN A 134 -18.39 6.22 -4.75
N ARG A 135 -19.22 5.36 -5.34
CA ARG A 135 -20.54 5.00 -4.77
C ARG A 135 -20.44 4.43 -3.36
N PHE A 136 -19.44 3.58 -3.10
CA PHE A 136 -19.23 3.01 -1.77
C PHE A 136 -18.55 4.01 -0.82
N ALA A 137 -17.59 4.79 -1.31
CA ALA A 137 -16.90 5.82 -0.53
C ALA A 137 -17.87 6.90 0.02
N GLN A 138 -18.94 7.23 -0.69
CA GLN A 138 -19.99 8.15 -0.21
C GLN A 138 -20.68 7.70 1.08
N ARG A 139 -20.57 6.43 1.44
CA ARG A 139 -21.12 5.91 2.71
C ARG A 139 -20.16 6.14 3.90
N ILE A 140 -18.97 6.66 3.66
CA ILE A 140 -17.98 6.99 4.67
C ILE A 140 -18.11 8.48 4.98
N PRO A 141 -18.59 8.84 6.21
CA PRO A 141 -18.80 10.24 6.55
C PRO A 141 -17.46 10.99 6.63
N GLY A 142 -17.45 12.21 6.14
CA GLY A 142 -16.36 13.14 6.32
C GLY A 142 -16.46 13.91 7.64
N PRO A 143 -15.53 14.84 7.91
CA PRO A 143 -15.46 15.56 9.18
C PRO A 143 -16.55 16.63 9.35
N ALA A 144 -17.16 17.12 8.28
CA ALA A 144 -18.23 18.09 8.32
C ALA A 144 -19.60 17.41 8.14
N GLU A 145 -20.64 18.03 8.70
CA GLU A 145 -22.02 17.52 8.56
C GLU A 145 -22.39 17.41 7.07
N GLY A 146 -22.90 16.25 6.67
CA GLY A 146 -23.26 15.94 5.29
C GLY A 146 -22.10 15.69 4.33
N SER A 147 -20.85 15.82 4.79
CA SER A 147 -19.69 15.49 3.99
C SER A 147 -19.43 13.97 3.95
N TYR A 148 -18.79 13.51 2.88
CA TYR A 148 -18.47 12.11 2.67
C TYR A 148 -17.16 11.95 1.93
N MET A 149 -16.60 10.72 1.96
CA MET A 149 -15.36 10.40 1.26
C MET A 149 -15.58 10.37 -0.26
N ILE A 150 -14.67 10.98 -1.00
CA ILE A 150 -14.59 10.89 -2.45
C ILE A 150 -13.21 10.40 -2.88
N THR A 151 -13.11 9.88 -4.11
CA THR A 151 -11.82 9.64 -4.72
C THR A 151 -11.30 10.96 -5.29
N VAL A 152 -10.11 11.33 -4.90
CA VAL A 152 -9.37 12.38 -5.58
C VAL A 152 -8.75 11.76 -6.82
N ASP A 153 -9.29 12.09 -8.01
CA ASP A 153 -8.81 11.61 -9.30
C ASP A 153 -7.71 12.50 -9.90
N LYS A 154 -7.41 13.61 -9.22
CA LYS A 154 -6.36 14.55 -9.57
C LYS A 154 -5.69 15.08 -8.33
N ILE A 155 -4.39 15.20 -8.38
CA ILE A 155 -3.57 15.81 -7.33
C ILE A 155 -2.96 17.07 -7.91
N ALA A 156 -3.17 18.23 -7.25
CA ALA A 156 -2.46 19.45 -7.62
C ALA A 156 -0.97 19.26 -7.32
N ASP A 157 -0.12 19.71 -8.23
CA ASP A 157 1.31 19.77 -7.97
C ASP A 157 1.66 20.84 -6.91
N GLU A 158 2.94 20.96 -6.58
CA GLU A 158 3.41 21.93 -5.58
C GLU A 158 3.11 23.38 -5.95
N SER A 159 2.92 23.70 -7.24
CA SER A 159 2.53 25.03 -7.73
C SER A 159 1.02 25.27 -7.69
N GLY A 160 0.22 24.21 -7.56
CA GLY A 160 -1.23 24.24 -7.59
C GLY A 160 -1.84 24.45 -8.99
N GLU A 161 -1.02 24.47 -10.03
CA GLU A 161 -1.46 24.76 -11.40
C GLU A 161 -1.62 23.52 -12.28
N SER A 162 -0.85 22.46 -12.00
CA SER A 162 -0.95 21.19 -12.73
C SER A 162 -1.55 20.08 -11.89
N TYR A 163 -2.16 19.10 -12.54
CA TYR A 163 -2.79 17.97 -11.92
C TYR A 163 -2.19 16.67 -12.44
N ILE A 164 -1.83 15.79 -11.53
CA ILE A 164 -1.43 14.41 -11.84
C ILE A 164 -2.69 13.56 -11.83
N PRO A 165 -3.09 12.92 -12.95
CA PRO A 165 -4.23 12.02 -12.97
C PRO A 165 -3.99 10.86 -12.01
N PHE A 166 -4.98 10.53 -11.17
CA PHE A 166 -4.97 9.32 -10.38
C PHE A 166 -5.36 8.15 -11.29
N GLU A 167 -4.42 7.27 -11.57
CA GLU A 167 -4.66 6.01 -12.25
C GLU A 167 -4.73 4.90 -11.20
N PRO A 168 -5.88 4.22 -11.04
CA PRO A 168 -5.97 3.11 -10.11
C PRO A 168 -5.12 1.94 -10.62
N GLU A 169 -4.19 1.47 -9.79
CA GLU A 169 -3.45 0.25 -10.07
C GLU A 169 -4.33 -0.96 -9.75
N TYR A 170 -4.52 -1.81 -10.75
CA TYR A 170 -5.20 -3.10 -10.60
C TYR A 170 -4.16 -4.20 -10.54
N ARG A 171 -4.13 -4.94 -9.43
CA ARG A 171 -3.41 -6.21 -9.37
C ARG A 171 -4.41 -7.34 -9.56
N THR A 172 -4.21 -8.10 -10.62
CA THR A 172 -4.86 -9.40 -10.85
C THR A 172 -4.33 -10.44 -9.87
#